data_3127f8a5a5945df8a6da83aa6ecf91ed
#
_entry.id   3127f8a5a5945df8a6da83aa6ecf91ed
#
_cell.length_a   1.000
_cell.length_b   1.000
_cell.length_c   1.000
_cell.angle_alpha   90.00
_cell.angle_beta   90.00
_cell.angle_gamma   90.00
#
_symmetry.space_group_name_H-M   'P 1'
#
loop_
_entity.id
_entity.type
_entity.pdbx_description
1 polymer ?
#
loop_
_entity_poly.entity_id
_entity_poly.type
_entity_poly.pdbx_seq_one_letter_code
_entity_poly.pdbx_strand_id
1 'polypeptide(L)'
;MQIIDSAQTRAHLAFEHLIPALGAMFNQECEVPLRHNHAMSLDGEQVGTVLIMPAWQPGKRLGIKVVTIYPGNAAQGQPGLNSIFTLFDATTGVPLALLDGNEITSRRTAAAAALAAQSLSRPDSTRLFVVGAGRVATLVPYAFRSIRPIKEVKVWDIDVDRAQVLARQLRQDGFLADAIADLRTGTEWADIVSCATLSDKPLIQGKWLKPGTHLDLIGSFTPAMREADDHCFRVATVFVDTDEALQKSGDLLEPIKSGAFSPGRLAGTLAQLCRGERKGRCTNDEITIFKAVGTALEDLAAASLVYDRLNA
;
A
#
# COMPACT_ATOMS: atom_id res chain seq x y z
N MET A 1 0.58 -28.80 8.44
CA MET A 1 0.68 -27.53 7.70
C MET A 1 -0.44 -27.50 6.66
N GLN A 2 -1.25 -26.44 6.66
CA GLN A 2 -2.32 -26.23 5.67
C GLN A 2 -1.75 -25.52 4.44
N ILE A 3 -2.28 -25.83 3.25
CA ILE A 3 -2.02 -25.07 2.02
C ILE A 3 -3.28 -24.26 1.70
N ILE A 4 -3.18 -22.94 1.71
CA ILE A 4 -4.28 -22.00 1.53
C ILE A 4 -4.04 -21.24 0.22
N ASP A 5 -4.85 -21.57 -0.77
CA ASP A 5 -4.71 -21.02 -2.12
C ASP A 5 -5.15 -19.54 -2.23
N SER A 6 -5.05 -18.96 -3.43
CA SER A 6 -5.40 -17.56 -3.66
C SER A 6 -6.88 -17.26 -3.44
N ALA A 7 -7.78 -18.20 -3.79
CA ALA A 7 -9.22 -18.02 -3.63
C ALA A 7 -9.61 -18.03 -2.14
N GLN A 8 -9.07 -18.97 -1.38
CA GLN A 8 -9.26 -19.07 0.06
C GLN A 8 -8.66 -17.87 0.78
N THR A 9 -7.43 -17.47 0.43
CA THR A 9 -6.75 -16.28 0.97
C THR A 9 -7.60 -15.03 0.74
N ARG A 10 -8.09 -14.83 -0.48
CA ARG A 10 -8.96 -13.70 -0.85
C ARG A 10 -10.25 -13.67 -0.07
N ALA A 11 -10.93 -14.81 0.08
CA ALA A 11 -12.22 -14.90 0.74
C ALA A 11 -12.18 -14.46 2.22
N HIS A 12 -11.03 -14.64 2.89
CA HIS A 12 -10.85 -14.28 4.30
C HIS A 12 -10.21 -12.92 4.53
N LEU A 13 -9.85 -12.18 3.47
CA LEU A 13 -9.24 -10.85 3.54
C LEU A 13 -10.21 -9.73 3.09
N ALA A 14 -11.50 -9.81 3.46
CA ALA A 14 -12.41 -8.69 3.29
C ALA A 14 -11.93 -7.47 4.10
N PHE A 15 -12.04 -6.26 3.51
CA PHE A 15 -11.42 -5.04 4.08
C PHE A 15 -12.00 -4.66 5.44
N GLU A 16 -13.29 -4.95 5.69
CA GLU A 16 -13.98 -4.73 6.97
C GLU A 16 -13.32 -5.50 8.13
N HIS A 17 -12.60 -6.58 7.83
CA HIS A 17 -11.87 -7.38 8.79
C HIS A 17 -10.36 -7.14 8.74
N LEU A 18 -9.82 -6.95 7.54
CA LEU A 18 -8.38 -6.77 7.34
C LEU A 18 -7.88 -5.45 7.90
N ILE A 19 -8.60 -4.34 7.68
CA ILE A 19 -8.18 -3.02 8.18
C ILE A 19 -8.11 -3.00 9.72
N PRO A 20 -9.13 -3.46 10.46
CA PRO A 20 -9.01 -3.59 11.91
C PRO A 20 -7.90 -4.55 12.37
N ALA A 21 -7.67 -5.67 11.65
CA ALA A 21 -6.61 -6.60 11.99
C ALA A 21 -5.21 -5.98 11.86
N LEU A 22 -4.99 -5.18 10.80
CA LEU A 22 -3.75 -4.39 10.65
C LEU A 22 -3.59 -3.40 11.81
N GLY A 23 -4.62 -2.63 12.12
CA GLY A 23 -4.61 -1.67 13.23
C GLY A 23 -4.30 -2.35 14.57
N ALA A 24 -4.90 -3.51 14.85
CA ALA A 24 -4.62 -4.30 16.03
C ALA A 24 -3.16 -4.78 16.08
N MET A 25 -2.59 -5.20 14.94
CA MET A 25 -1.19 -5.63 14.86
C MET A 25 -0.21 -4.49 15.12
N PHE A 26 -0.47 -3.28 14.59
CA PHE A 26 0.36 -2.09 14.86
C PHE A 26 0.31 -1.65 16.33
N ASN A 27 -0.73 -2.03 17.07
CA ASN A 27 -0.88 -1.76 18.51
C ASN A 27 -0.21 -2.80 19.41
N GLN A 28 0.30 -3.90 18.84
CA GLN A 28 0.94 -4.97 19.59
C GLN A 28 2.45 -4.96 19.37
N GLU A 29 3.17 -5.63 20.25
CA GLU A 29 4.58 -5.91 20.05
C GLU A 29 4.74 -6.85 18.86
N CYS A 30 5.56 -6.44 17.90
CA CYS A 30 5.90 -7.20 16.71
C CYS A 30 7.32 -6.84 16.29
N GLU A 31 8.17 -7.84 16.20
CA GLU A 31 9.52 -7.68 15.71
C GLU A 31 9.53 -7.82 14.19
N VAL A 32 10.12 -6.82 13.52
CA VAL A 32 10.17 -6.73 12.07
C VAL A 32 11.59 -6.40 11.64
N PRO A 33 12.44 -7.41 11.44
CA PRO A 33 13.79 -7.20 10.90
C PRO A 33 13.75 -6.60 9.50
N LEU A 34 14.81 -5.90 9.13
CA LEU A 34 14.96 -5.40 7.75
C LEU A 34 14.86 -6.58 6.77
N ARG A 35 14.14 -6.35 5.67
CA ARG A 35 14.05 -7.34 4.59
C ARG A 35 15.40 -7.65 4.00
N HIS A 36 15.65 -8.91 3.72
CA HIS A 36 16.82 -9.35 2.99
C HIS A 36 16.56 -9.22 1.48
N ASN A 37 17.51 -8.67 0.77
CA ASN A 37 17.44 -8.45 -0.67
C ASN A 37 18.62 -9.14 -1.34
N HIS A 38 18.36 -10.10 -2.24
CA HIS A 38 19.36 -10.87 -2.93
C HIS A 38 19.17 -10.75 -4.46
N ALA A 39 20.20 -10.24 -5.14
CA ALA A 39 20.23 -10.26 -6.61
C ALA A 39 20.46 -11.69 -7.09
N MET A 40 19.66 -12.09 -8.09
CA MET A 40 19.82 -13.39 -8.78
C MET A 40 20.45 -13.13 -10.14
N SER A 41 21.61 -13.73 -10.38
CA SER A 41 22.36 -13.56 -11.62
C SER A 41 22.41 -14.85 -12.42
N LEU A 42 22.31 -14.74 -13.74
CA LEU A 42 22.53 -15.81 -14.72
C LEU A 42 23.56 -15.29 -15.73
N ASP A 43 24.63 -16.04 -15.98
CA ASP A 43 25.71 -15.69 -16.91
C ASP A 43 26.33 -14.29 -16.68
N GLY A 44 26.37 -13.85 -15.39
CA GLY A 44 26.91 -12.55 -14.98
C GLY A 44 25.93 -11.37 -15.06
N GLU A 45 24.73 -11.56 -15.60
CA GLU A 45 23.69 -10.55 -15.68
C GLU A 45 22.65 -10.75 -14.58
N GLN A 46 22.18 -9.67 -13.97
CA GLN A 46 21.09 -9.75 -12.99
C GLN A 46 19.77 -10.02 -13.70
N VAL A 47 19.19 -11.20 -13.47
CA VAL A 47 17.91 -11.62 -14.04
C VAL A 47 16.73 -11.43 -13.11
N GLY A 48 16.99 -11.35 -11.81
CA GLY A 48 15.91 -11.23 -10.82
C GLY A 48 16.39 -10.78 -9.44
N THR A 49 15.42 -10.70 -8.53
CA THR A 49 15.64 -10.37 -7.12
C THR A 49 14.79 -11.26 -6.24
N VAL A 50 15.33 -11.73 -5.12
CA VAL A 50 14.59 -12.42 -4.06
C VAL A 50 14.56 -11.52 -2.82
N LEU A 51 13.36 -11.28 -2.29
CA LEU A 51 13.15 -10.61 -1.00
C LEU A 51 12.69 -11.64 0.03
N ILE A 52 13.28 -11.61 1.22
CA ILE A 52 12.86 -12.39 2.38
C ILE A 52 12.44 -11.42 3.48
N MET A 53 11.19 -11.50 3.91
CA MET A 53 10.57 -10.53 4.79
C MET A 53 9.98 -11.24 6.02
N PRO A 54 10.76 -11.42 7.10
CA PRO A 54 10.28 -12.00 8.34
C PRO A 54 9.58 -10.97 9.23
N ALA A 55 8.60 -11.44 10.02
CA ALA A 55 8.03 -10.71 11.14
C ALA A 55 7.49 -11.71 12.18
N TRP A 56 7.54 -11.37 13.47
CA TRP A 56 6.97 -12.23 14.51
C TRP A 56 6.45 -11.46 15.71
N GLN A 57 5.41 -12.03 16.29
CA GLN A 57 4.93 -11.69 17.63
C GLN A 57 5.45 -12.74 18.60
N PRO A 58 6.27 -12.37 19.61
CA PRO A 58 6.78 -13.34 20.59
C PRO A 58 5.66 -14.19 21.20
N GLY A 59 5.84 -15.51 21.18
CA GLY A 59 4.89 -16.47 21.76
C GLY A 59 3.55 -16.61 21.03
N LYS A 60 3.38 -16.02 19.82
CA LYS A 60 2.14 -16.12 19.04
C LYS A 60 2.38 -16.66 17.64
N ARG A 61 2.80 -15.80 16.72
CA ARG A 61 2.95 -16.10 15.28
C ARG A 61 4.29 -15.60 14.77
N LEU A 62 4.92 -16.37 13.92
CA LEU A 62 6.04 -15.99 13.06
C LEU A 62 5.60 -16.16 11.61
N GLY A 63 5.92 -15.19 10.78
CA GLY A 63 5.65 -15.23 9.36
C GLY A 63 6.86 -14.86 8.52
N ILE A 64 6.99 -15.51 7.37
CA ILE A 64 8.05 -15.21 6.40
C ILE A 64 7.43 -15.11 5.03
N LYS A 65 7.47 -13.92 4.43
CA LYS A 65 7.14 -13.75 3.02
C LYS A 65 8.40 -13.88 2.17
N VAL A 66 8.34 -14.72 1.15
CA VAL A 66 9.34 -14.77 0.09
C VAL A 66 8.74 -14.21 -1.17
N VAL A 67 9.43 -13.23 -1.77
CA VAL A 67 9.01 -12.58 -3.04
C VAL A 67 10.11 -12.78 -4.06
N THR A 68 9.74 -13.20 -5.26
CA THR A 68 10.63 -13.25 -6.42
C THR A 68 10.20 -12.21 -7.45
N ILE A 69 11.14 -11.42 -7.94
CA ILE A 69 10.92 -10.37 -8.93
C ILE A 69 11.81 -10.68 -10.13
N TYR A 70 11.19 -10.98 -11.26
CA TYR A 70 11.83 -11.30 -12.53
C TYR A 70 11.22 -10.44 -13.63
N PRO A 71 11.76 -9.23 -13.91
CA PRO A 71 11.17 -8.29 -14.87
C PRO A 71 11.06 -8.87 -16.28
N GLY A 72 11.99 -9.75 -16.68
CA GLY A 72 12.00 -10.42 -17.98
C GLY A 72 10.83 -11.36 -18.24
N ASN A 73 10.10 -11.78 -17.18
CA ASN A 73 8.95 -12.69 -17.34
C ASN A 73 7.81 -12.09 -18.19
N ALA A 74 7.69 -10.76 -18.23
CA ALA A 74 6.68 -10.08 -19.04
C ALA A 74 6.80 -10.41 -20.54
N ALA A 75 8.01 -10.59 -21.04
CA ALA A 75 8.27 -11.00 -22.42
C ALA A 75 7.77 -12.41 -22.74
N GLN A 76 7.54 -13.24 -21.72
CA GLN A 76 7.05 -14.61 -21.80
C GLN A 76 5.58 -14.74 -21.37
N GLY A 77 4.88 -13.61 -21.14
CA GLY A 77 3.49 -13.62 -20.67
C GLY A 77 3.33 -14.11 -19.23
N GLN A 78 4.43 -14.17 -18.44
CA GLN A 78 4.43 -14.61 -17.06
C GLN A 78 4.43 -13.40 -16.11
N PRO A 79 3.88 -13.53 -14.88
CA PRO A 79 3.97 -12.49 -13.87
C PRO A 79 5.43 -12.16 -13.51
N GLY A 80 5.78 -10.88 -13.52
CA GLY A 80 7.10 -10.41 -13.11
C GLY A 80 7.35 -10.47 -11.60
N LEU A 81 6.30 -10.71 -10.79
CA LEU A 81 6.38 -10.84 -9.34
C LEU A 81 5.53 -12.01 -8.87
N ASN A 82 6.14 -12.89 -8.07
CA ASN A 82 5.45 -13.98 -7.38
C ASN A 82 5.83 -13.97 -5.91
N SER A 83 4.92 -14.41 -5.03
CA SER A 83 5.23 -14.51 -3.62
C SER A 83 4.43 -15.59 -2.91
N ILE A 84 5.06 -16.15 -1.88
CA ILE A 84 4.45 -17.07 -0.93
C ILE A 84 4.65 -16.54 0.49
N PHE A 85 3.74 -16.91 1.38
CA PHE A 85 3.85 -16.59 2.81
C PHE A 85 3.76 -17.86 3.64
N THR A 86 4.75 -18.08 4.50
CA THR A 86 4.75 -19.21 5.44
C THR A 86 4.48 -18.70 6.85
N LEU A 87 3.47 -19.30 7.51
CA LEU A 87 3.06 -18.98 8.87
C LEU A 87 3.51 -20.12 9.81
N PHE A 88 4.07 -19.74 10.96
CA PHE A 88 4.53 -20.67 12.00
C PHE A 88 3.94 -20.29 13.36
N ASP A 89 3.85 -21.25 14.26
CA ASP A 89 3.71 -21.02 15.69
C ASP A 89 5.03 -20.48 16.24
N ALA A 90 5.03 -19.28 16.82
CA ALA A 90 6.26 -18.65 17.31
C ALA A 90 6.77 -19.20 18.63
N THR A 91 6.01 -20.09 19.30
CA THR A 91 6.44 -20.78 20.53
C THR A 91 7.20 -22.07 20.23
N THR A 92 6.71 -22.82 19.22
CA THR A 92 7.18 -24.18 18.93
C THR A 92 7.98 -24.27 17.63
N GLY A 93 7.90 -23.26 16.76
CA GLY A 93 8.48 -23.30 15.41
C GLY A 93 7.73 -24.20 14.42
N VAL A 94 6.57 -24.76 14.81
CA VAL A 94 5.79 -25.64 13.93
C VAL A 94 5.18 -24.85 12.77
N PRO A 95 5.38 -25.28 11.49
CA PRO A 95 4.74 -24.64 10.35
C PRO A 95 3.24 -24.88 10.36
N LEU A 96 2.44 -23.81 10.36
CA LEU A 96 0.99 -23.85 10.42
C LEU A 96 0.37 -23.83 9.03
N ALA A 97 0.78 -22.88 8.18
CA ALA A 97 0.20 -22.71 6.86
C ALA A 97 1.20 -22.16 5.84
N LEU A 98 0.95 -22.50 4.57
CA LEU A 98 1.52 -21.86 3.38
C LEU A 98 0.39 -21.13 2.65
N LEU A 99 0.51 -19.82 2.46
CA LEU A 99 -0.53 -18.97 1.87
C LEU A 99 -0.06 -18.32 0.58
N ASP A 100 -1.02 -17.92 -0.26
CA ASP A 100 -0.75 -17.09 -1.44
C ASP A 100 -0.26 -15.69 -1.02
N GLY A 101 1.02 -15.42 -1.25
CA GLY A 101 1.64 -14.15 -0.87
C GLY A 101 1.22 -12.98 -1.77
N ASN A 102 0.75 -13.24 -3.01
CA ASN A 102 0.31 -12.22 -3.93
C ASN A 102 -1.02 -11.59 -3.49
N GLU A 103 -1.98 -12.40 -3.04
CA GLU A 103 -3.25 -11.91 -2.47
C GLU A 103 -2.99 -11.16 -1.16
N ILE A 104 -2.17 -11.71 -0.26
CA ILE A 104 -1.75 -11.03 0.96
C ILE A 104 -1.18 -9.66 0.62
N THR A 105 -0.14 -9.61 -0.24
CA THR A 105 0.55 -8.36 -0.58
C THR A 105 -0.40 -7.31 -1.16
N SER A 106 -1.26 -7.69 -2.10
CA SER A 106 -2.15 -6.74 -2.77
C SER A 106 -3.18 -6.16 -1.80
N ARG A 107 -3.83 -7.04 -1.03
CA ARG A 107 -4.92 -6.64 -0.13
C ARG A 107 -4.41 -5.88 1.10
N ARG A 108 -3.29 -6.35 1.74
CA ARG A 108 -2.76 -5.65 2.91
C ARG A 108 -2.23 -4.26 2.53
N THR A 109 -1.72 -4.08 1.29
CA THR A 109 -1.24 -2.78 0.82
C THR A 109 -2.39 -1.77 0.69
N ALA A 110 -3.49 -2.15 0.02
CA ALA A 110 -4.68 -1.30 -0.06
C ALA A 110 -5.32 -1.07 1.33
N ALA A 111 -5.29 -2.08 2.21
CA ALA A 111 -5.81 -1.96 3.57
C ALA A 111 -4.96 -1.03 4.45
N ALA A 112 -3.62 -1.05 4.33
CA ALA A 112 -2.73 -0.14 5.06
C ALA A 112 -2.94 1.32 4.65
N ALA A 113 -3.10 1.58 3.34
CA ALA A 113 -3.47 2.89 2.80
C ALA A 113 -4.80 3.39 3.38
N ALA A 114 -5.82 2.53 3.38
CA ALA A 114 -7.11 2.85 3.97
C ALA A 114 -7.03 3.06 5.50
N LEU A 115 -6.26 2.23 6.21
CA LEU A 115 -6.02 2.38 7.65
C LEU A 115 -5.41 3.75 7.98
N ALA A 116 -4.38 4.17 7.24
CA ALA A 116 -3.81 5.51 7.39
C ALA A 116 -4.85 6.61 7.09
N ALA A 117 -5.62 6.45 6.02
CA ALA A 117 -6.63 7.40 5.61
C ALA A 117 -7.77 7.56 6.63
N GLN A 118 -8.03 6.59 7.52
CA GLN A 118 -8.96 6.77 8.65
C GLN A 118 -8.59 7.97 9.53
N SER A 119 -7.29 8.20 9.73
CA SER A 119 -6.80 9.31 10.54
C SER A 119 -6.40 10.54 9.71
N LEU A 120 -6.15 10.37 8.41
CA LEU A 120 -5.52 11.39 7.57
C LEU A 120 -6.47 12.04 6.56
N SER A 121 -7.56 11.37 6.14
CA SER A 121 -8.56 11.98 5.27
C SER A 121 -9.72 12.59 6.06
N ARG A 122 -10.47 13.50 5.44
CA ARG A 122 -11.69 14.04 6.04
C ARG A 122 -12.76 12.94 6.17
N PRO A 123 -13.54 12.91 7.27
CA PRO A 123 -14.61 11.91 7.45
C PRO A 123 -15.69 11.94 6.37
N ASP A 124 -15.94 13.10 5.78
CA ASP A 124 -16.94 13.35 4.75
C ASP A 124 -16.45 13.14 3.31
N SER A 125 -15.23 12.61 3.13
CA SER A 125 -14.64 12.35 1.81
C SER A 125 -15.49 11.36 1.02
N THR A 126 -15.93 11.78 -0.18
CA THR A 126 -16.79 10.97 -1.07
C THR A 126 -16.17 10.72 -2.43
N ARG A 127 -15.17 11.52 -2.83
CA ARG A 127 -14.55 11.52 -4.15
C ARG A 127 -13.12 10.98 -4.08
N LEU A 128 -12.91 9.83 -4.72
CA LEU A 128 -11.63 9.16 -4.80
C LEU A 128 -11.06 9.22 -6.21
N PHE A 129 -9.84 9.69 -6.35
CA PHE A 129 -9.07 9.60 -7.59
C PHE A 129 -8.00 8.53 -7.46
N VAL A 130 -8.07 7.50 -8.29
CA VAL A 130 -7.11 6.39 -8.36
C VAL A 130 -6.18 6.63 -9.54
N VAL A 131 -4.88 6.71 -9.25
CA VAL A 131 -3.83 6.86 -10.24
C VAL A 131 -3.08 5.54 -10.37
N GLY A 132 -3.32 4.87 -11.50
CA GLY A 132 -2.94 3.49 -11.77
C GLY A 132 -4.15 2.55 -11.87
N ALA A 133 -4.03 1.48 -12.65
CA ALA A 133 -5.03 0.41 -12.78
C ALA A 133 -4.38 -0.98 -12.64
N GLY A 134 -3.29 -1.04 -11.88
CA GLY A 134 -2.61 -2.28 -11.53
C GLY A 134 -3.29 -3.04 -10.39
N ARG A 135 -2.70 -4.18 -10.01
CA ARG A 135 -3.25 -5.12 -9.01
C ARG A 135 -3.61 -4.47 -7.66
N VAL A 136 -2.81 -3.52 -7.16
CA VAL A 136 -3.14 -2.81 -5.92
C VAL A 136 -4.19 -1.73 -6.17
N ALA A 137 -4.02 -0.93 -7.23
CA ALA A 137 -4.95 0.14 -7.59
C ALA A 137 -6.41 -0.34 -7.74
N THR A 138 -6.62 -1.54 -8.30
CA THR A 138 -7.96 -2.13 -8.43
C THR A 138 -8.64 -2.42 -7.10
N LEU A 139 -7.90 -2.55 -6.01
CA LEU A 139 -8.40 -2.83 -4.66
C LEU A 139 -8.65 -1.57 -3.83
N VAL A 140 -7.98 -0.46 -4.17
CA VAL A 140 -8.05 0.81 -3.44
C VAL A 140 -9.49 1.31 -3.24
N PRO A 141 -10.38 1.35 -4.27
CA PRO A 141 -11.75 1.85 -4.08
C PRO A 141 -12.54 1.08 -3.02
N TYR A 142 -12.38 -0.24 -2.98
CA TYR A 142 -13.06 -1.10 -2.01
C TYR A 142 -12.51 -0.89 -0.59
N ALA A 143 -11.19 -0.79 -0.44
CA ALA A 143 -10.57 -0.53 0.85
C ALA A 143 -10.98 0.84 1.41
N PHE A 144 -10.98 1.88 0.58
CA PHE A 144 -11.37 3.22 1.01
C PHE A 144 -12.89 3.34 1.28
N ARG A 145 -13.74 2.61 0.54
CA ARG A 145 -15.19 2.54 0.82
C ARG A 145 -15.51 1.92 2.16
N SER A 146 -14.66 1.03 2.69
CA SER A 146 -14.86 0.47 4.03
C SER A 146 -14.61 1.46 5.17
N ILE A 147 -13.94 2.60 4.90
CA ILE A 147 -13.55 3.57 5.94
C ILE A 147 -14.12 4.98 5.71
N ARG A 148 -14.58 5.27 4.51
CA ARG A 148 -15.15 6.56 4.09
C ARG A 148 -16.37 6.35 3.19
N PRO A 149 -17.32 7.28 3.11
CA PRO A 149 -18.50 7.17 2.26
C PRO A 149 -18.17 7.42 0.78
N ILE A 150 -17.16 6.70 0.24
CA ILE A 150 -16.74 6.84 -1.16
C ILE A 150 -17.86 6.41 -2.09
N LYS A 151 -18.30 7.34 -2.93
CA LYS A 151 -19.36 7.15 -3.93
C LYS A 151 -18.85 7.30 -5.35
N GLU A 152 -18.00 8.31 -5.56
CA GLU A 152 -17.50 8.71 -6.87
C GLU A 152 -16.03 8.36 -6.99
N VAL A 153 -15.67 7.68 -8.09
CA VAL A 153 -14.29 7.25 -8.36
C VAL A 153 -13.89 7.70 -9.75
N LYS A 154 -12.78 8.41 -9.86
CA LYS A 154 -12.11 8.62 -11.14
C LYS A 154 -10.87 7.74 -11.19
N VAL A 155 -10.59 7.19 -12.37
CA VAL A 155 -9.44 6.32 -12.60
C VAL A 155 -8.60 6.91 -13.73
N TRP A 156 -7.31 6.97 -13.51
CA TRP A 156 -6.32 7.29 -14.53
C TRP A 156 -5.25 6.18 -14.58
N ASP A 157 -4.85 5.80 -15.76
CA ASP A 157 -3.67 4.97 -16.00
C ASP A 157 -3.00 5.45 -17.29
N ILE A 158 -1.69 5.22 -17.43
CA ILE A 158 -0.97 5.48 -18.67
C ILE A 158 -1.53 4.66 -19.84
N ASP A 159 -2.05 3.47 -19.53
CA ASP A 159 -2.85 2.63 -20.41
C ASP A 159 -4.33 2.95 -20.18
N VAL A 160 -4.89 3.75 -21.09
CA VAL A 160 -6.29 4.21 -21.03
C VAL A 160 -7.28 3.03 -21.00
N ASP A 161 -6.98 1.94 -21.67
CA ASP A 161 -7.87 0.77 -21.71
C ASP A 161 -7.96 0.11 -20.34
N ARG A 162 -6.86 0.01 -19.60
CA ARG A 162 -6.87 -0.46 -18.21
C ARG A 162 -7.70 0.42 -17.30
N ALA A 163 -7.57 1.75 -17.43
CA ALA A 163 -8.40 2.68 -16.66
C ALA A 163 -9.89 2.47 -16.97
N GLN A 164 -10.26 2.28 -18.24
CA GLN A 164 -11.63 2.03 -18.66
C GLN A 164 -12.16 0.68 -18.16
N VAL A 165 -11.32 -0.38 -18.18
CA VAL A 165 -11.69 -1.69 -17.63
C VAL A 165 -12.01 -1.57 -16.14
N LEU A 166 -11.12 -0.91 -15.37
CA LEU A 166 -11.34 -0.72 -13.94
C LEU A 166 -12.59 0.12 -13.68
N ALA A 167 -12.80 1.22 -14.40
CA ALA A 167 -13.99 2.06 -14.22
C ALA A 167 -15.29 1.29 -14.53
N ARG A 168 -15.29 0.41 -15.54
CA ARG A 168 -16.46 -0.47 -15.82
C ARG A 168 -16.73 -1.44 -14.68
N GLN A 169 -15.68 -2.08 -14.16
CA GLN A 169 -15.81 -2.99 -13.02
C GLN A 169 -16.38 -2.28 -11.79
N LEU A 170 -15.84 -1.11 -11.46
CA LEU A 170 -16.32 -0.33 -10.33
C LEU A 170 -17.79 0.08 -10.46
N ARG A 171 -18.26 0.40 -11.68
CA ARG A 171 -19.70 0.68 -11.92
C ARG A 171 -20.58 -0.55 -11.66
N GLN A 172 -20.12 -1.75 -12.05
CA GLN A 172 -20.83 -2.99 -11.76
C GLN A 172 -20.94 -3.24 -10.24
N ASP A 173 -19.91 -2.81 -9.49
CA ASP A 173 -19.84 -2.93 -8.03
C ASP A 173 -20.47 -1.75 -7.27
N GLY A 174 -21.24 -0.90 -7.99
CA GLY A 174 -22.07 0.15 -7.40
C GLY A 174 -21.35 1.47 -7.10
N PHE A 175 -20.19 1.74 -7.70
CA PHE A 175 -19.59 3.07 -7.67
C PHE A 175 -20.05 3.92 -8.87
N LEU A 176 -20.08 5.23 -8.70
CA LEU A 176 -20.12 6.19 -9.81
C LEU A 176 -18.67 6.36 -10.30
N ALA A 177 -18.27 5.63 -11.33
CA ALA A 177 -16.89 5.54 -11.73
C ALA A 177 -16.64 5.89 -13.18
N ASP A 178 -15.61 6.71 -13.46
CA ASP A 178 -15.19 7.10 -14.80
C ASP A 178 -13.68 7.02 -14.97
N ALA A 179 -13.25 6.61 -16.16
CA ALA A 179 -11.85 6.76 -16.59
C ALA A 179 -11.64 8.18 -17.13
N ILE A 180 -10.53 8.81 -16.74
CA ILE A 180 -10.18 10.16 -17.20
C ILE A 180 -8.76 10.19 -17.77
N ALA A 181 -8.52 11.10 -18.71
CA ALA A 181 -7.21 11.23 -19.36
C ALA A 181 -6.30 12.27 -18.67
N ASP A 182 -6.87 13.24 -17.94
CA ASP A 182 -6.11 14.34 -17.37
C ASP A 182 -5.94 14.22 -15.87
N LEU A 183 -4.67 14.07 -15.43
CA LEU A 183 -4.27 13.96 -14.03
C LEU A 183 -4.66 15.18 -13.20
N ARG A 184 -4.54 16.39 -13.79
CA ARG A 184 -4.86 17.62 -13.09
C ARG A 184 -6.34 17.67 -12.73
N THR A 185 -7.21 17.42 -13.70
CA THR A 185 -8.67 17.40 -13.49
C THR A 185 -9.06 16.40 -12.40
N GLY A 186 -8.43 15.20 -12.38
CA GLY A 186 -8.66 14.20 -11.35
C GLY A 186 -8.21 14.66 -9.97
N THR A 187 -7.01 15.24 -9.89
CA THR A 187 -6.42 15.70 -8.62
C THR A 187 -7.20 16.87 -8.03
N GLU A 188 -7.54 17.88 -8.87
CA GLU A 188 -8.31 19.04 -8.41
C GLU A 188 -9.75 18.70 -8.04
N TRP A 189 -10.31 17.61 -8.51
CA TRP A 189 -11.66 17.17 -8.18
C TRP A 189 -11.73 16.36 -6.88
N ALA A 190 -10.71 15.58 -6.56
CA ALA A 190 -10.73 14.57 -5.52
C ALA A 190 -10.70 15.14 -4.08
N ASP A 191 -11.29 14.40 -3.14
CA ASP A 191 -11.06 14.53 -1.70
C ASP A 191 -9.85 13.68 -1.27
N ILE A 192 -9.70 12.52 -1.92
CA ILE A 192 -8.60 11.58 -1.73
C ILE A 192 -8.00 11.24 -3.09
N VAL A 193 -6.67 11.35 -3.21
CA VAL A 193 -5.89 10.88 -4.36
C VAL A 193 -5.05 9.71 -3.90
N SER A 194 -5.17 8.53 -4.53
CA SER A 194 -4.35 7.37 -4.23
C SER A 194 -3.58 6.93 -5.46
N CYS A 195 -2.24 6.93 -5.36
CA CYS A 195 -1.32 6.57 -6.42
C CYS A 195 -0.74 5.19 -6.16
N ALA A 196 -0.88 4.28 -7.13
CA ALA A 196 -0.34 2.92 -7.07
C ALA A 196 0.26 2.53 -8.44
N THR A 197 1.28 3.27 -8.84
CA THR A 197 1.96 3.13 -10.13
C THR A 197 3.40 2.63 -9.98
N LEU A 198 4.05 2.38 -11.10
CA LEU A 198 5.49 2.10 -11.18
C LEU A 198 6.25 3.28 -11.81
N SER A 199 5.70 4.50 -11.74
CA SER A 199 6.28 5.68 -12.37
C SER A 199 7.63 6.05 -11.75
N ASP A 200 8.57 6.45 -12.61
CA ASP A 200 9.85 7.05 -12.23
C ASP A 200 9.82 8.60 -12.29
N LYS A 201 8.67 9.16 -12.67
CA LYS A 201 8.45 10.61 -12.81
C LYS A 201 7.21 11.04 -12.04
N PRO A 202 7.23 12.24 -11.42
CA PRO A 202 6.07 12.77 -10.72
C PRO A 202 4.82 12.84 -11.61
N LEU A 203 3.75 12.24 -11.17
CA LEU A 203 2.43 12.28 -11.82
C LEU A 203 1.55 13.35 -11.17
N ILE A 204 1.64 13.52 -9.85
CA ILE A 204 0.86 14.49 -9.09
C ILE A 204 1.71 15.72 -8.79
N GLN A 205 1.17 16.90 -9.10
CA GLN A 205 1.79 18.18 -8.79
C GLN A 205 1.09 18.84 -7.61
N GLY A 206 1.86 19.27 -6.62
CA GLY A 206 1.32 19.82 -5.38
C GLY A 206 0.44 21.07 -5.57
N LYS A 207 0.64 21.82 -6.66
CA LYS A 207 -0.23 22.97 -7.02
C LYS A 207 -1.66 22.59 -7.42
N TRP A 208 -1.94 21.28 -7.67
CA TRP A 208 -3.27 20.76 -7.98
C TRP A 208 -4.03 20.30 -6.73
N LEU A 209 -3.31 20.10 -5.61
CA LEU A 209 -3.93 19.66 -4.37
C LEU A 209 -4.73 20.80 -3.74
N LYS A 210 -6.00 20.56 -3.49
CA LYS A 210 -6.87 21.51 -2.79
C LYS A 210 -6.67 21.41 -1.26
N PRO A 211 -7.00 22.48 -0.53
CA PRO A 211 -7.15 22.36 0.92
C PRO A 211 -8.05 21.19 1.30
N GLY A 212 -7.63 20.42 2.29
CA GLY A 212 -8.35 19.26 2.77
C GLY A 212 -8.12 17.95 2.00
N THR A 213 -7.35 17.94 0.91
CA THR A 213 -7.02 16.72 0.18
C THR A 213 -6.12 15.78 1.01
N HIS A 214 -6.39 14.49 0.92
CA HIS A 214 -5.48 13.42 1.34
C HIS A 214 -4.80 12.81 0.12
N LEU A 215 -3.46 12.77 0.10
CA LEU A 215 -2.66 12.15 -0.95
C LEU A 215 -2.01 10.88 -0.39
N ASP A 216 -2.39 9.73 -0.92
CA ASP A 216 -1.87 8.41 -0.59
C ASP A 216 -0.93 7.94 -1.70
N LEU A 217 0.31 7.61 -1.35
CA LEU A 217 1.40 7.26 -2.26
C LEU A 217 1.90 5.85 -1.98
N ILE A 218 1.49 4.89 -2.81
CA ILE A 218 1.80 3.46 -2.66
C ILE A 218 2.97 3.04 -3.56
N GLY A 219 3.04 3.59 -4.77
CA GLY A 219 3.82 2.99 -5.86
C GLY A 219 5.33 3.13 -5.73
N SER A 220 5.83 4.21 -5.16
CA SER A 220 7.27 4.48 -5.04
C SER A 220 7.88 3.74 -3.85
N PHE A 221 8.34 2.51 -4.07
CA PHE A 221 9.01 1.67 -3.05
C PHE A 221 10.50 1.42 -3.35
N THR A 222 11.05 2.06 -4.37
CA THR A 222 12.50 2.08 -4.69
C THR A 222 12.96 3.53 -4.88
N PRO A 223 14.29 3.81 -4.77
CA PRO A 223 14.83 5.16 -4.93
C PRO A 223 14.57 5.80 -6.31
N ALA A 224 14.43 5.00 -7.36
CA ALA A 224 14.21 5.47 -8.73
C ALA A 224 12.74 5.81 -9.02
N MET A 225 11.80 5.31 -8.21
CA MET A 225 10.36 5.48 -8.45
C MET A 225 9.84 6.77 -7.81
N ARG A 226 8.90 7.45 -8.51
CA ARG A 226 8.35 8.70 -8.04
C ARG A 226 6.95 8.96 -8.57
N GLU A 227 6.00 9.28 -7.66
CA GLU A 227 4.60 9.55 -8.01
C GLU A 227 4.19 11.03 -7.79
N ALA A 228 4.85 11.75 -6.86
CA ALA A 228 4.51 13.11 -6.49
C ALA A 228 5.70 14.08 -6.64
N ASP A 229 5.44 15.34 -6.96
CA ASP A 229 6.47 16.37 -7.07
C ASP A 229 6.87 16.94 -5.69
N ASP A 230 7.96 17.71 -5.67
CA ASP A 230 8.49 18.35 -4.47
C ASP A 230 7.48 19.28 -3.80
N HIS A 231 6.59 19.91 -4.57
CA HIS A 231 5.63 20.84 -4.03
C HIS A 231 4.60 20.15 -3.14
N CYS A 232 4.24 18.89 -3.43
CA CYS A 232 3.38 18.08 -2.56
C CYS A 232 3.93 18.02 -1.14
N PHE A 233 5.24 17.76 -1.00
CA PHE A 233 5.92 17.60 0.29
C PHE A 233 6.21 18.95 1.00
N ARG A 234 6.19 20.07 0.28
CA ARG A 234 6.29 21.41 0.88
C ARG A 234 5.01 21.83 1.59
N VAL A 235 3.86 21.50 1.00
CA VAL A 235 2.54 22.01 1.46
C VAL A 235 1.79 21.05 2.39
N ALA A 236 2.21 19.79 2.49
CA ALA A 236 1.48 18.77 3.22
C ALA A 236 2.14 18.39 4.54
N THR A 237 1.30 17.87 5.46
CA THR A 237 1.72 17.10 6.63
C THR A 237 1.97 15.66 6.20
N VAL A 238 3.19 15.15 6.40
CA VAL A 238 3.66 13.88 5.84
C VAL A 238 3.72 12.81 6.93
N PHE A 239 3.12 11.66 6.61
CA PHE A 239 3.16 10.43 7.41
C PHE A 239 3.70 9.28 6.56
N VAL A 240 4.27 8.27 7.20
CA VAL A 240 4.81 7.07 6.54
C VAL A 240 4.26 5.81 7.21
N ASP A 241 4.33 4.66 6.51
CA ASP A 241 4.07 3.37 7.13
C ASP A 241 5.16 3.00 8.14
N THR A 242 6.42 3.13 7.73
CA THR A 242 7.61 2.88 8.56
C THR A 242 8.72 3.89 8.22
N ASP A 243 9.67 4.07 9.13
CA ASP A 243 10.85 4.94 8.91
C ASP A 243 11.72 4.49 7.73
N GLU A 244 11.60 3.21 7.29
CA GLU A 244 12.27 2.72 6.09
C GLU A 244 11.88 3.51 4.82
N ALA A 245 10.69 4.11 4.77
CA ALA A 245 10.25 4.91 3.64
C ALA A 245 11.20 6.08 3.35
N LEU A 246 11.80 6.68 4.40
CA LEU A 246 12.79 7.76 4.29
C LEU A 246 14.09 7.33 3.60
N GLN A 247 14.36 6.03 3.52
CA GLN A 247 15.59 5.46 2.95
C GLN A 247 15.37 4.76 1.61
N LYS A 248 14.10 4.45 1.27
CA LYS A 248 13.77 3.57 0.14
C LYS A 248 12.95 4.24 -0.96
N SER A 249 12.11 5.20 -0.59
CA SER A 249 11.17 5.80 -1.55
C SER A 249 11.74 7.03 -2.23
N GLY A 250 11.79 7.04 -3.56
CA GLY A 250 12.15 8.23 -4.34
C GLY A 250 11.19 9.40 -4.11
N ASP A 251 9.92 9.16 -3.73
CA ASP A 251 8.98 10.20 -3.31
C ASP A 251 9.46 10.98 -2.08
N LEU A 252 10.29 10.38 -1.22
CA LEU A 252 10.88 11.07 -0.06
C LEU A 252 12.34 11.47 -0.29
N LEU A 253 13.13 10.59 -0.92
CA LEU A 253 14.56 10.84 -1.15
C LEU A 253 14.81 12.07 -2.02
N GLU A 254 14.06 12.26 -3.10
CA GLU A 254 14.24 13.42 -3.98
C GLU A 254 13.80 14.74 -3.31
N PRO A 255 12.64 14.86 -2.65
CA PRO A 255 12.31 16.05 -1.87
C PRO A 255 13.28 16.35 -0.73
N ILE A 256 13.86 15.33 -0.08
CA ILE A 256 14.90 15.52 0.94
C ILE A 256 16.16 16.10 0.28
N LYS A 257 16.61 15.55 -0.82
CA LYS A 257 17.79 16.00 -1.56
C LYS A 257 17.65 17.43 -2.10
N SER A 258 16.46 17.80 -2.58
CA SER A 258 16.16 19.15 -3.08
C SER A 258 15.89 20.18 -1.97
N GLY A 259 15.78 19.76 -0.71
CA GLY A 259 15.39 20.62 0.42
C GLY A 259 13.89 20.97 0.46
N ALA A 260 13.06 20.31 -0.34
CA ALA A 260 11.60 20.49 -0.32
C ALA A 260 10.96 19.87 0.92
N PHE A 261 11.56 18.82 1.45
CA PHE A 261 11.17 18.13 2.68
C PHE A 261 12.40 17.87 3.56
N SER A 262 12.18 17.83 4.87
CA SER A 262 13.21 17.45 5.84
C SER A 262 12.68 16.30 6.70
N PRO A 263 13.48 15.26 7.00
CA PRO A 263 13.07 14.17 7.89
C PRO A 263 12.53 14.64 9.25
N GLY A 264 13.04 15.76 9.78
CA GLY A 264 12.53 16.37 11.01
C GLY A 264 11.12 16.93 10.91
N ARG A 265 10.54 17.07 9.71
CA ARG A 265 9.15 17.45 9.47
C ARG A 265 8.19 16.24 9.37
N LEU A 266 8.71 15.01 9.46
CA LEU A 266 7.85 13.82 9.48
C LEU A 266 6.89 13.90 10.68
N ALA A 267 5.59 13.84 10.42
CA ALA A 267 4.58 13.96 11.45
C ALA A 267 4.41 12.67 12.28
N GLY A 268 4.67 11.53 11.65
CA GLY A 268 4.66 10.24 12.34
C GLY A 268 4.58 9.04 11.41
N THR A 269 4.55 7.87 12.02
CA THR A 269 4.38 6.57 11.36
C THR A 269 2.95 6.04 11.54
N LEU A 270 2.58 5.04 10.72
CA LEU A 270 1.28 4.36 10.85
C LEU A 270 1.12 3.70 12.24
N ALA A 271 2.21 3.13 12.78
CA ALA A 271 2.20 2.58 14.14
C ALA A 271 1.85 3.65 15.20
N GLN A 272 2.46 4.83 15.10
CA GLN A 272 2.17 5.94 16.02
C GLN A 272 0.74 6.48 15.88
N LEU A 273 0.19 6.49 14.65
CA LEU A 273 -1.22 6.83 14.41
C LEU A 273 -2.15 5.80 15.07
N CYS A 274 -1.90 4.50 14.86
CA CYS A 274 -2.70 3.43 15.44
C CYS A 274 -2.68 3.42 16.98
N ARG A 275 -1.53 3.74 17.59
CA ARG A 275 -1.36 3.81 19.05
C ARG A 275 -1.88 5.11 19.66
N GLY A 276 -2.33 6.06 18.83
CA GLY A 276 -2.74 7.39 19.32
C GLY A 276 -1.59 8.27 19.84
N GLU A 277 -0.34 7.90 19.57
CA GLU A 277 0.87 8.65 19.93
C GLU A 277 1.03 9.91 19.08
N ARG A 278 0.46 9.91 17.89
CA ARG A 278 0.42 11.05 16.97
C ARG A 278 -1.02 11.31 16.54
N LYS A 279 -1.38 12.59 16.49
CA LYS A 279 -2.64 13.01 15.88
C LYS A 279 -2.50 12.91 14.36
N GLY A 280 -3.53 12.43 13.70
CA GLY A 280 -3.66 12.50 12.26
C GLY A 280 -3.98 13.92 11.80
N ARG A 281 -4.92 14.05 10.88
CA ARG A 281 -5.42 15.35 10.39
C ARG A 281 -5.92 16.22 11.55
N CYS A 282 -5.44 17.46 11.60
CA CYS A 282 -5.80 18.41 12.65
C CYS A 282 -6.86 19.44 12.20
N THR A 283 -6.93 19.77 10.91
CA THR A 283 -7.90 20.72 10.37
C THR A 283 -8.52 20.20 9.06
N ASN A 284 -9.69 20.74 8.71
CA ASN A 284 -10.36 20.37 7.45
C ASN A 284 -9.59 20.83 6.20
N ASP A 285 -8.82 21.90 6.29
CA ASP A 285 -8.06 22.47 5.18
C ASP A 285 -6.65 21.88 5.04
N GLU A 286 -6.18 21.14 6.04
CA GLU A 286 -4.86 20.51 5.99
C GLU A 286 -4.75 19.55 4.81
N ILE A 287 -3.64 19.62 4.08
CA ILE A 287 -3.26 18.62 3.08
C ILE A 287 -2.39 17.58 3.80
N THR A 288 -2.75 16.32 3.69
CA THR A 288 -2.00 15.22 4.31
C THR A 288 -1.44 14.28 3.26
N ILE A 289 -0.24 13.78 3.48
CA ILE A 289 0.38 12.72 2.68
C ILE A 289 0.59 11.49 3.55
N PHE A 290 0.26 10.33 2.99
CA PHE A 290 0.71 9.04 3.49
C PHE A 290 1.60 8.37 2.45
N LYS A 291 2.84 8.02 2.83
CA LYS A 291 3.77 7.29 1.97
C LYS A 291 4.05 5.91 2.55
N ALA A 292 3.71 4.85 1.79
CA ALA A 292 3.94 3.47 2.16
C ALA A 292 5.01 2.81 1.28
N VAL A 293 5.85 1.98 1.91
CA VAL A 293 6.79 1.06 1.23
C VAL A 293 6.51 -0.40 1.59
N GLY A 294 5.57 -0.62 2.50
CA GLY A 294 5.11 -1.92 2.99
C GLY A 294 6.04 -2.56 4.02
N THR A 295 5.47 -3.22 4.99
CA THR A 295 6.18 -3.90 6.08
C THR A 295 5.74 -5.35 6.23
N ALA A 296 6.63 -6.22 6.71
CA ALA A 296 6.31 -7.62 6.99
C ALA A 296 5.28 -7.80 8.12
N LEU A 297 5.12 -6.79 9.00
CA LEU A 297 4.05 -6.75 10.01
C LEU A 297 2.66 -6.86 9.38
N GLU A 298 2.43 -6.11 8.30
CA GLU A 298 1.15 -6.12 7.58
C GLU A 298 0.87 -7.49 6.94
N ASP A 299 1.91 -8.11 6.39
CA ASP A 299 1.81 -9.45 5.81
C ASP A 299 1.48 -10.50 6.89
N LEU A 300 2.11 -10.41 8.07
CA LEU A 300 1.85 -11.28 9.22
C LEU A 300 0.41 -11.10 9.74
N ALA A 301 -0.06 -9.86 9.84
CA ALA A 301 -1.44 -9.57 10.25
C ALA A 301 -2.46 -10.20 9.31
N ALA A 302 -2.26 -10.02 7.99
CA ALA A 302 -3.14 -10.59 6.99
C ALA A 302 -3.14 -12.13 7.01
N ALA A 303 -1.95 -12.75 7.07
CA ALA A 303 -1.84 -14.21 7.11
C ALA A 303 -2.45 -14.81 8.38
N SER A 304 -2.23 -14.17 9.54
CA SER A 304 -2.84 -14.56 10.81
C SER A 304 -4.36 -14.49 10.75
N LEU A 305 -4.92 -13.41 10.20
CA LEU A 305 -6.36 -13.26 10.02
C LEU A 305 -6.95 -14.39 9.16
N VAL A 306 -6.30 -14.73 8.04
CA VAL A 306 -6.78 -15.84 7.18
C VAL A 306 -6.78 -17.16 7.95
N TYR A 307 -5.64 -17.46 8.62
CA TYR A 307 -5.50 -18.72 9.37
C TYR A 307 -6.51 -18.84 10.49
N ASP A 308 -6.70 -17.78 11.28
CA ASP A 308 -7.62 -17.78 12.42
C ASP A 308 -9.10 -17.96 11.96
N ARG A 309 -9.48 -17.30 10.85
CA ARG A 309 -10.84 -17.42 10.29
C ARG A 309 -11.13 -18.78 9.63
N LEU A 310 -10.12 -19.49 9.18
CA LEU A 310 -10.28 -20.85 8.65
C LEU A 310 -10.35 -21.91 9.75
N ASN A 311 -9.89 -21.58 10.96
CA ASN A 311 -9.84 -22.52 12.08
C ASN A 311 -10.78 -22.13 13.24
N ALA A 312 -11.62 -21.08 13.06
CA ALA A 312 -12.68 -20.70 13.97
C ALA A 312 -13.97 -21.48 13.66
#